data_274c580527aba1fe8475547245a65d48
#
_entry.id   274c580527aba1fe8475547245a65d48
#
_cell.length_a   1.000
_cell.length_b   1.000
_cell.length_c   1.000
_cell.angle_alpha   90.00
_cell.angle_beta   90.00
_cell.angle_gamma   90.00
#
_symmetry.space_group_name_H-M   'P 1'
#
loop_
_entity.id
_entity.type
_entity.pdbx_description
1 polymer ?
#
loop_
_entity_poly.entity_id
_entity_poly.type
_entity_poly.pdbx_seq_one_letter_code
_entity_poly.pdbx_strand_id
1 'polypeptide(L)'
;MKTRRKHKRSSSKHSKKHNKSQKKKDGLAKVNCSPNPNKKGFTCYSDNALFKMKKLWNIRHHRDKIKSNDPKLIWNSLKKKMSNSCDKESCWLRSKFMEGNLDSELLNYTFAPKAPKEWKKNPDEWLSSLDIESVMKQYEKFYKCFVFLGPSPIDYDRHKLYGECVWEELCKFNLSQEIKKNKNKIGIIFNTHPHYKSGEHWISMFINIKQKFIIYFDSNGNKPPSEVKKFVNEVTSQGKQLGI
;
A
#
# COMPACT_ATOMS: atom_id res chain seq x y z
N MET A 1 57.21 -33.14 -58.74
CA MET A 1 55.94 -32.44 -58.59
C MET A 1 55.98 -31.57 -57.37
N LYS A 2 56.06 -30.25 -57.56
CA LYS A 2 56.20 -29.24 -56.48
C LYS A 2 54.90 -28.44 -56.42
N THR A 3 54.12 -28.54 -55.34
CA THR A 3 52.90 -27.77 -55.13
C THR A 3 53.20 -26.51 -54.25
N ARG A 4 52.97 -25.36 -54.84
CA ARG A 4 53.14 -24.04 -54.18
C ARG A 4 51.94 -23.73 -53.28
N ARG A 5 52.19 -23.48 -51.97
CA ARG A 5 51.21 -22.90 -51.05
C ARG A 5 51.20 -21.36 -51.20
N LYS A 6 50.01 -20.82 -51.52
CA LYS A 6 49.73 -19.37 -51.51
C LYS A 6 49.32 -18.91 -50.11
N HIS A 7 50.11 -18.02 -49.50
CA HIS A 7 49.68 -17.29 -48.28
C HIS A 7 48.67 -16.19 -48.63
N LYS A 8 47.46 -16.28 -48.05
CA LYS A 8 46.52 -15.18 -48.04
C LYS A 8 46.79 -14.32 -46.80
N ARG A 9 47.14 -13.03 -47.00
CA ARG A 9 47.17 -12.02 -45.98
C ARG A 9 45.75 -11.64 -45.59
N SER A 10 45.37 -11.77 -44.31
CA SER A 10 44.11 -11.27 -43.77
C SER A 10 44.33 -9.81 -43.31
N SER A 11 43.62 -8.90 -43.91
CA SER A 11 43.56 -7.50 -43.48
C SER A 11 42.55 -7.36 -42.34
N SER A 12 43.03 -7.03 -41.15
CA SER A 12 42.21 -6.68 -39.98
C SER A 12 41.52 -5.32 -40.21
N LYS A 13 40.19 -5.37 -40.42
CA LYS A 13 39.36 -4.14 -40.39
C LYS A 13 39.06 -3.78 -38.94
N HIS A 14 39.68 -2.71 -38.44
CA HIS A 14 39.30 -2.08 -37.20
C HIS A 14 37.90 -1.47 -37.34
N SER A 15 36.88 -2.12 -36.75
CA SER A 15 35.57 -1.52 -36.60
C SER A 15 35.58 -0.56 -35.38
N LYS A 16 35.52 0.72 -35.64
CA LYS A 16 35.28 1.74 -34.63
C LYS A 16 33.89 1.56 -34.07
N LYS A 17 33.77 1.00 -32.86
CA LYS A 17 32.54 1.02 -32.08
C LYS A 17 32.19 2.45 -31.72
N HIS A 18 31.20 3.01 -32.36
CA HIS A 18 30.53 4.23 -31.91
C HIS A 18 29.78 3.91 -30.62
N ASN A 19 30.31 4.35 -29.50
CA ASN A 19 29.57 4.44 -28.25
C ASN A 19 28.46 5.48 -28.44
N LYS A 20 27.26 5.04 -28.78
CA LYS A 20 26.04 5.83 -28.61
C LYS A 20 25.80 5.95 -27.11
N SER A 21 26.18 7.08 -26.52
CA SER A 21 25.70 7.48 -25.20
C SER A 21 24.17 7.53 -25.24
N GLN A 22 23.53 6.51 -24.67
CA GLN A 22 22.12 6.59 -24.36
C GLN A 22 21.93 7.70 -23.33
N LYS A 23 21.49 8.86 -23.77
CA LYS A 23 20.88 9.86 -22.89
C LYS A 23 19.75 9.17 -22.15
N LYS A 24 19.97 8.82 -20.87
CA LYS A 24 18.93 8.45 -19.95
C LYS A 24 17.93 9.61 -19.96
N LYS A 25 16.75 9.39 -20.54
CA LYS A 25 15.60 10.25 -20.28
C LYS A 25 15.39 10.20 -18.78
N ASP A 26 15.61 11.30 -18.09
CA ASP A 26 15.23 11.50 -16.69
C ASP A 26 13.70 11.44 -16.59
N GLY A 27 13.15 10.23 -16.69
CA GLY A 27 11.80 9.95 -16.27
C GLY A 27 11.80 10.09 -14.76
N LEU A 28 11.20 11.17 -14.24
CA LEU A 28 10.92 11.34 -12.84
C LEU A 28 10.40 10.01 -12.28
N ALA A 29 11.16 9.38 -11.40
CA ALA A 29 10.78 8.12 -10.77
C ALA A 29 9.42 8.32 -10.11
N LYS A 30 8.49 7.37 -10.35
CA LYS A 30 7.18 7.40 -9.69
C LYS A 30 7.40 7.33 -8.19
N VAL A 31 7.02 8.40 -7.48
CA VAL A 31 7.13 8.45 -6.03
C VAL A 31 6.08 7.51 -5.42
N ASN A 32 6.49 6.70 -4.46
CA ASN A 32 5.60 5.79 -3.77
C ASN A 32 4.84 6.50 -2.66
N CYS A 33 3.73 7.15 -3.01
CA CYS A 33 2.81 7.78 -2.07
C CYS A 33 1.59 6.89 -1.82
N SER A 34 1.83 5.62 -1.53
CA SER A 34 0.77 4.63 -1.34
C SER A 34 -0.35 5.13 -0.40
N PRO A 35 -1.61 4.87 -0.75
CA PRO A 35 -2.10 4.14 -1.91
C PRO A 35 -2.36 5.01 -3.14
N ASN A 36 -1.84 6.23 -3.18
CA ASN A 36 -2.05 7.18 -4.28
C ASN A 36 -0.89 7.12 -5.31
N PRO A 37 -1.00 6.32 -6.40
CA PRO A 37 0.10 6.08 -7.34
C PRO A 37 0.38 7.25 -8.29
N ASN A 38 -0.45 8.29 -8.29
CA ASN A 38 -0.46 9.31 -9.34
C ASN A 38 0.28 10.61 -8.97
N LYS A 39 0.98 10.68 -7.85
CA LYS A 39 1.83 11.84 -7.57
C LYS A 39 3.07 11.82 -8.47
N LYS A 40 3.10 12.74 -9.43
CA LYS A 40 4.30 13.05 -10.20
C LYS A 40 5.15 13.98 -9.34
N GLY A 41 6.42 13.64 -9.16
CA GLY A 41 7.33 14.48 -8.38
C GLY A 41 8.46 13.67 -7.74
N PHE A 42 9.29 14.32 -6.97
CA PHE A 42 10.40 13.68 -6.25
C PHE A 42 10.00 13.28 -4.81
N THR A 43 8.84 13.71 -4.33
CA THR A 43 8.37 13.52 -2.95
C THR A 43 6.85 13.44 -2.87
N CYS A 44 6.36 12.81 -1.79
CA CYS A 44 4.94 12.82 -1.42
C CYS A 44 4.53 14.09 -0.63
N TYR A 45 5.48 14.81 -0.11
CA TYR A 45 5.25 16.02 0.68
C TYR A 45 4.96 17.22 -0.21
N SER A 46 4.21 18.19 0.32
CA SER A 46 4.12 19.54 -0.24
C SER A 46 5.38 20.35 0.14
N ASP A 47 5.64 21.43 -0.60
CA ASP A 47 6.76 22.32 -0.30
C ASP A 47 6.62 22.87 1.14
N ASN A 48 5.42 23.27 1.55
CA ASN A 48 5.14 23.72 2.92
C ASN A 48 5.47 22.65 3.98
N ALA A 49 5.15 21.38 3.69
CA ALA A 49 5.50 20.28 4.58
C ALA A 49 7.02 20.13 4.71
N LEU A 50 7.76 20.24 3.60
CA LEU A 50 9.22 20.18 3.60
C LEU A 50 9.86 21.34 4.37
N PHE A 51 9.33 22.56 4.22
CA PHE A 51 9.78 23.74 5.01
C PHE A 51 9.51 23.53 6.51
N LYS A 52 8.36 23.00 6.87
CA LYS A 52 8.03 22.66 8.26
C LYS A 52 9.01 21.60 8.81
N MET A 53 9.25 20.53 8.06
CA MET A 53 10.20 19.47 8.44
C MET A 53 11.61 20.03 8.62
N LYS A 54 12.09 20.89 7.72
CA LYS A 54 13.37 21.58 7.85
C LYS A 54 13.45 22.40 9.14
N LYS A 55 12.40 23.17 9.45
CA LYS A 55 12.34 23.98 10.69
C LYS A 55 12.46 23.08 11.92
N LEU A 56 11.69 22.01 11.98
CA LEU A 56 11.69 21.07 13.10
C LEU A 56 13.03 20.32 13.24
N TRP A 57 13.61 19.90 12.09
CA TRP A 57 14.95 19.33 12.08
C TRP A 57 15.97 20.28 12.67
N ASN A 58 15.99 21.52 12.22
CA ASN A 58 16.97 22.52 12.62
C ASN A 58 16.86 22.93 14.11
N ILE A 59 15.65 22.87 14.69
CA ILE A 59 15.43 23.09 16.11
C ILE A 59 16.10 22.00 16.95
N ARG A 60 16.03 20.74 16.53
CA ARG A 60 16.59 19.62 17.30
C ARG A 60 18.06 19.32 16.96
N HIS A 61 18.55 19.76 15.80
CA HIS A 61 19.89 19.44 15.31
C HIS A 61 20.69 20.72 15.03
N HIS A 62 21.00 21.48 16.08
CA HIS A 62 21.68 22.79 15.95
C HIS A 62 23.03 22.74 15.22
N ARG A 63 23.75 21.61 15.32
CA ARG A 63 25.07 21.40 14.68
C ARG A 63 24.96 20.85 13.26
N ASP A 64 23.77 20.38 12.83
CA ASP A 64 23.56 19.70 11.55
C ASP A 64 22.34 20.26 10.81
N LYS A 65 22.27 21.59 10.72
CA LYS A 65 21.15 22.33 10.11
C LYS A 65 21.07 22.15 8.60
N ILE A 66 19.85 22.08 8.10
CA ILE A 66 19.53 22.16 6.67
C ILE A 66 19.43 23.65 6.32
N LYS A 67 20.35 24.14 5.47
CA LYS A 67 20.43 25.59 5.11
C LYS A 67 19.55 25.95 3.92
N SER A 68 19.43 25.07 2.92
CA SER A 68 18.72 25.34 1.67
C SER A 68 17.24 25.70 1.88
N ASN A 69 16.71 26.57 1.01
CA ASN A 69 15.28 26.86 0.89
C ASN A 69 14.65 26.20 -0.37
N ASP A 70 15.43 25.47 -1.15
CA ASP A 70 14.92 24.69 -2.27
C ASP A 70 14.27 23.40 -1.75
N PRO A 71 12.99 23.11 -2.06
CA PRO A 71 12.29 21.93 -1.57
C PRO A 71 12.99 20.62 -1.90
N LYS A 72 13.59 20.51 -3.10
CA LYS A 72 14.29 19.31 -3.53
C LYS A 72 15.61 19.11 -2.76
N LEU A 73 16.32 20.18 -2.46
CA LEU A 73 17.54 20.13 -1.65
C LEU A 73 17.22 19.85 -0.18
N ILE A 74 16.12 20.38 0.35
CA ILE A 74 15.62 20.03 1.69
C ILE A 74 15.33 18.53 1.75
N TRP A 75 14.58 18.02 0.79
CA TRP A 75 14.23 16.58 0.73
C TRP A 75 15.49 15.69 0.64
N ASN A 76 16.43 16.03 -0.23
CA ASN A 76 17.70 15.30 -0.36
C ASN A 76 18.48 15.27 0.97
N SER A 77 18.50 16.43 1.67
CA SER A 77 19.17 16.55 2.96
C SER A 77 18.49 15.67 4.01
N LEU A 78 17.15 15.72 4.12
CA LEU A 78 16.38 14.88 5.04
C LEU A 78 16.58 13.39 4.72
N LYS A 79 16.51 13.00 3.44
CA LYS A 79 16.73 11.62 3.01
C LYS A 79 18.10 11.09 3.45
N LYS A 80 19.17 11.89 3.24
CA LYS A 80 20.53 11.53 3.66
C LYS A 80 20.61 11.38 5.19
N LYS A 81 20.03 12.33 5.92
CA LYS A 81 20.08 12.36 7.40
C LYS A 81 19.22 11.26 8.04
N MET A 82 18.16 10.85 7.37
CA MET A 82 17.24 9.80 7.84
C MET A 82 17.61 8.39 7.36
N SER A 83 18.62 8.24 6.50
CA SER A 83 18.93 6.96 5.80
C SER A 83 19.14 5.78 6.75
N ASN A 84 19.71 6.01 7.93
CA ASN A 84 19.99 4.97 8.93
C ASN A 84 18.76 4.59 9.78
N SER A 85 17.72 5.43 9.81
CA SER A 85 16.55 5.22 10.66
C SER A 85 15.26 5.02 9.86
N CYS A 86 15.20 5.56 8.65
CA CYS A 86 14.00 5.62 7.83
C CYS A 86 14.32 5.65 6.35
N ASP A 87 14.12 4.56 5.66
CA ASP A 87 14.29 4.43 4.20
C ASP A 87 13.09 4.94 3.38
N LYS A 88 11.95 5.19 4.02
CA LYS A 88 10.69 5.60 3.40
C LYS A 88 10.19 6.93 3.96
N GLU A 89 9.66 7.79 3.09
CA GLU A 89 9.09 9.08 3.48
C GLU A 89 7.97 8.95 4.54
N SER A 90 7.12 7.93 4.43
CA SER A 90 6.04 7.70 5.41
C SER A 90 6.54 7.45 6.84
N CYS A 91 7.76 6.97 6.99
CA CYS A 91 8.41 6.78 8.27
C CYS A 91 8.92 8.10 8.88
N TRP A 92 9.27 9.11 8.06
CA TRP A 92 9.77 10.39 8.56
C TRP A 92 8.78 11.09 9.48
N LEU A 93 7.48 10.96 9.22
CA LEU A 93 6.43 11.54 10.06
C LEU A 93 6.41 10.98 11.49
N ARG A 94 6.93 9.76 11.69
CA ARG A 94 6.99 9.08 12.99
C ARG A 94 8.35 9.26 13.68
N SER A 95 9.24 10.07 13.12
CA SER A 95 10.57 10.29 13.70
C SER A 95 10.52 11.30 14.84
N LYS A 96 11.46 11.16 15.79
CA LYS A 96 11.54 12.01 16.99
C LYS A 96 11.54 13.51 16.70
N PHE A 97 12.13 13.98 15.59
CA PHE A 97 12.15 15.40 15.27
C PHE A 97 10.77 15.96 14.87
N MET A 98 9.84 15.08 14.50
CA MET A 98 8.46 15.45 14.14
C MET A 98 7.50 15.37 15.32
N GLU A 99 7.88 14.69 16.41
CA GLU A 99 7.03 14.41 17.56
C GLU A 99 6.49 15.69 18.21
N GLY A 100 5.17 15.72 18.48
CA GLY A 100 4.47 16.87 19.09
C GLY A 100 4.26 18.08 18.16
N ASN A 101 4.70 18.02 16.90
CA ASN A 101 4.65 19.15 15.96
C ASN A 101 3.94 18.83 14.63
N LEU A 102 3.28 17.68 14.56
CA LEU A 102 2.54 17.25 13.38
C LEU A 102 1.14 17.88 13.41
N ASP A 103 0.77 18.56 12.33
CA ASP A 103 -0.63 18.87 12.10
C ASP A 103 -1.36 17.62 11.58
N SER A 104 -2.65 17.58 11.87
CA SER A 104 -3.52 16.47 11.48
C SER A 104 -3.55 16.26 9.95
N GLU A 105 -3.41 17.33 9.17
CA GLU A 105 -3.43 17.24 7.72
C GLU A 105 -2.18 16.53 7.20
N LEU A 106 -1.01 16.86 7.72
CA LEU A 106 0.25 16.22 7.31
C LEU A 106 0.27 14.74 7.71
N LEU A 107 -0.19 14.40 8.92
CA LEU A 107 -0.24 13.03 9.42
C LEU A 107 -1.26 12.17 8.65
N ASN A 108 -2.48 12.67 8.53
CA ASN A 108 -3.61 11.86 8.13
C ASN A 108 -3.79 11.79 6.61
N TYR A 109 -3.28 12.76 5.84
CA TYR A 109 -3.60 12.87 4.42
C TYR A 109 -2.42 12.72 3.46
N THR A 110 -1.17 12.85 3.91
CA THR A 110 -0.01 12.74 3.00
C THR A 110 0.11 11.34 2.38
N PHE A 111 -0.11 10.31 3.19
CA PHE A 111 -0.01 8.89 2.80
C PHE A 111 -1.35 8.16 2.94
N ALA A 112 -2.44 8.89 2.99
CA ALA A 112 -3.78 8.33 3.06
C ALA A 112 -4.37 8.09 1.66
N PRO A 113 -5.38 7.20 1.54
CA PRO A 113 -6.20 7.12 0.33
C PRO A 113 -6.97 8.42 0.10
N LYS A 114 -7.45 8.60 -1.12
CA LYS A 114 -8.38 9.69 -1.42
C LYS A 114 -9.70 9.40 -0.68
N ALA A 115 -10.14 10.37 0.07
CA ALA A 115 -11.40 10.35 0.81
C ALA A 115 -12.33 11.47 0.32
N PRO A 116 -13.62 11.38 0.56
CA PRO A 116 -14.56 12.47 0.34
C PRO A 116 -14.11 13.76 1.02
N LYS A 117 -14.34 14.90 0.38
CA LYS A 117 -13.89 16.20 0.94
C LYS A 117 -14.65 16.54 2.23
N GLU A 118 -15.84 16.02 2.35
CA GLU A 118 -16.76 16.20 3.48
C GLU A 118 -16.14 15.67 4.77
N TRP A 119 -15.37 14.60 4.72
CA TRP A 119 -14.68 14.04 5.91
C TRP A 119 -13.68 14.99 6.54
N LYS A 120 -13.14 15.94 5.78
CA LYS A 120 -12.28 16.99 6.36
C LYS A 120 -13.07 17.99 7.20
N LYS A 121 -14.36 18.19 6.90
CA LYS A 121 -15.28 19.10 7.62
C LYS A 121 -15.97 18.40 8.78
N ASN A 122 -16.30 17.13 8.60
CA ASN A 122 -16.91 16.27 9.61
C ASN A 122 -16.09 14.99 9.78
N PRO A 123 -15.06 15.00 10.64
CA PRO A 123 -14.20 13.83 10.83
C PRO A 123 -14.89 12.66 11.53
N ASP A 124 -16.03 12.91 12.19
CA ASP A 124 -16.80 11.90 12.90
C ASP A 124 -17.98 11.34 12.04
N GLU A 125 -17.97 11.63 10.74
CA GLU A 125 -18.94 11.09 9.79
C GLU A 125 -18.93 9.56 9.79
N TRP A 126 -20.12 8.97 9.83
CA TRP A 126 -20.26 7.50 9.68
C TRP A 126 -19.90 7.08 8.27
N LEU A 127 -19.07 6.03 8.18
CA LEU A 127 -18.67 5.47 6.90
C LEU A 127 -19.79 4.64 6.29
N SER A 128 -20.18 4.97 5.07
CA SER A 128 -21.04 4.09 4.28
C SER A 128 -20.25 2.92 3.70
N SER A 129 -20.94 1.87 3.26
CA SER A 129 -20.34 0.76 2.53
C SER A 129 -19.60 1.22 1.26
N LEU A 130 -20.16 2.20 0.54
CA LEU A 130 -19.55 2.76 -0.67
C LEU A 130 -18.26 3.53 -0.38
N ASP A 131 -18.19 4.25 0.75
CA ASP A 131 -16.98 4.94 1.17
C ASP A 131 -15.86 3.95 1.48
N ILE A 132 -16.19 2.91 2.25
CA ILE A 132 -15.25 1.84 2.59
C ILE A 132 -14.73 1.16 1.32
N GLU A 133 -15.61 0.77 0.42
CA GLU A 133 -15.24 0.13 -0.84
C GLU A 133 -14.34 1.04 -1.68
N SER A 134 -14.73 2.30 -1.87
CA SER A 134 -13.96 3.29 -2.62
C SER A 134 -12.54 3.48 -2.09
N VAL A 135 -12.37 3.49 -0.77
CA VAL A 135 -11.07 3.58 -0.10
C VAL A 135 -10.27 2.30 -0.30
N MET A 136 -10.87 1.14 -0.05
CA MET A 136 -10.16 -0.15 -0.10
C MET A 136 -9.76 -0.55 -1.52
N LYS A 137 -10.56 -0.21 -2.53
CA LYS A 137 -10.20 -0.42 -3.95
C LYS A 137 -8.97 0.38 -4.38
N GLN A 138 -8.63 1.49 -3.73
CA GLN A 138 -7.37 2.21 -3.98
C GLN A 138 -6.17 1.37 -3.53
N TYR A 139 -6.27 0.70 -2.37
CA TYR A 139 -5.24 -0.22 -1.89
C TYR A 139 -5.11 -1.45 -2.80
N GLU A 140 -6.21 -2.03 -3.22
CA GLU A 140 -6.24 -3.18 -4.12
C GLU A 140 -5.61 -2.85 -5.49
N LYS A 141 -5.92 -1.68 -6.04
CA LYS A 141 -5.33 -1.17 -7.27
C LYS A 141 -3.82 -0.97 -7.16
N PHE A 142 -3.35 -0.52 -6.01
CA PHE A 142 -1.94 -0.23 -5.77
C PHE A 142 -1.15 -1.51 -5.43
N TYR A 143 -1.65 -2.32 -4.50
CA TYR A 143 -1.00 -3.56 -4.06
C TYR A 143 -1.58 -4.77 -4.77
N LYS A 144 -0.93 -5.22 -5.84
CA LYS A 144 -1.44 -6.33 -6.67
C LYS A 144 -1.62 -7.66 -5.93
N CYS A 145 -0.87 -7.85 -4.83
CA CYS A 145 -1.00 -9.01 -3.96
C CYS A 145 -2.15 -8.92 -2.94
N PHE A 146 -2.85 -7.79 -2.87
CA PHE A 146 -3.97 -7.56 -1.97
C PHE A 146 -5.29 -7.72 -2.70
N VAL A 147 -6.29 -8.26 -2.01
CA VAL A 147 -7.70 -8.28 -2.42
C VAL A 147 -8.56 -7.82 -1.25
N PHE A 148 -9.60 -7.06 -1.56
CA PHE A 148 -10.60 -6.64 -0.60
C PHE A 148 -11.92 -7.34 -0.88
N LEU A 149 -12.41 -8.10 0.09
CA LEU A 149 -13.67 -8.85 0.06
C LEU A 149 -14.66 -8.19 1.02
N GLY A 150 -15.48 -7.33 0.49
CA GLY A 150 -16.44 -6.55 1.30
C GLY A 150 -16.60 -5.13 0.79
N PRO A 151 -17.23 -4.23 1.58
CA PRO A 151 -17.79 -4.47 2.92
C PRO A 151 -19.02 -5.37 2.89
N SER A 152 -19.10 -6.32 3.81
CA SER A 152 -20.13 -7.35 3.86
C SER A 152 -20.98 -7.22 5.12
N PRO A 153 -22.29 -7.56 5.09
CA PRO A 153 -23.05 -7.77 6.31
C PRO A 153 -22.56 -9.03 7.04
N ILE A 154 -22.85 -9.12 8.35
CA ILE A 154 -22.35 -10.25 9.17
C ILE A 154 -22.89 -11.60 8.72
N ASP A 155 -24.09 -11.65 8.21
CA ASP A 155 -24.76 -12.86 7.72
C ASP A 155 -24.45 -13.20 6.26
N TYR A 156 -23.20 -12.97 5.86
CA TYR A 156 -22.67 -13.12 4.49
C TYR A 156 -22.98 -14.49 3.85
N ASP A 157 -23.03 -15.55 4.66
CA ASP A 157 -23.22 -16.94 4.24
C ASP A 157 -24.69 -17.41 4.30
N ARG A 158 -25.61 -16.50 4.65
CA ARG A 158 -27.03 -16.79 4.62
C ARG A 158 -27.52 -16.91 3.17
N HIS A 159 -28.34 -17.92 2.91
CA HIS A 159 -28.92 -18.11 1.59
C HIS A 159 -30.24 -17.32 1.47
N LYS A 160 -30.40 -16.64 0.36
CA LYS A 160 -31.65 -15.97 -0.06
C LYS A 160 -32.61 -16.97 -0.70
N LEU A 161 -33.76 -16.46 -1.14
CA LEU A 161 -34.70 -17.18 -1.99
C LEU A 161 -34.00 -17.81 -3.14
N TYR A 162 -33.90 -18.63 -3.77
CA TYR A 162 -33.14 -19.21 -4.92
C TYR A 162 -31.72 -19.70 -4.60
N GLY A 163 -31.34 -19.76 -3.32
CA GLY A 163 -30.07 -20.34 -2.90
C GLY A 163 -28.81 -19.46 -3.10
N GLU A 164 -28.99 -18.21 -3.49
CA GLU A 164 -27.90 -17.25 -3.59
C GLU A 164 -27.42 -16.81 -2.20
N CYS A 165 -26.13 -16.68 -2.01
CA CYS A 165 -25.59 -16.14 -0.77
C CYS A 165 -25.88 -14.64 -0.63
N VAL A 166 -25.97 -14.16 0.60
CA VAL A 166 -26.07 -12.73 0.88
C VAL A 166 -24.84 -12.00 0.34
N TRP A 167 -23.64 -12.59 0.50
CA TRP A 167 -22.39 -12.08 -0.03
C TRP A 167 -21.56 -13.21 -0.65
N GLU A 168 -21.62 -13.34 -1.95
CA GLU A 168 -21.06 -14.46 -2.73
C GLU A 168 -19.57 -14.64 -2.51
N GLU A 169 -18.79 -13.54 -2.52
CA GLU A 169 -17.33 -13.58 -2.42
C GLU A 169 -16.81 -14.21 -1.12
N LEU A 170 -17.56 -14.06 -0.02
CA LEU A 170 -17.23 -14.67 1.28
C LEU A 170 -17.87 -16.05 1.45
N CYS A 171 -19.12 -16.20 1.05
CA CYS A 171 -19.87 -17.45 1.14
C CYS A 171 -19.21 -18.57 0.32
N LYS A 172 -18.69 -18.24 -0.86
CA LYS A 172 -17.99 -19.16 -1.76
C LYS A 172 -16.47 -18.95 -1.75
N PHE A 173 -15.94 -18.46 -0.64
CA PHE A 173 -14.52 -18.18 -0.52
C PHE A 173 -13.66 -19.42 -0.77
N ASN A 174 -12.63 -19.26 -1.59
CA ASN A 174 -11.69 -20.32 -1.92
C ASN A 174 -10.24 -19.81 -1.91
N LEU A 175 -9.50 -20.22 -0.87
CA LEU A 175 -8.13 -19.77 -0.65
C LEU A 175 -7.18 -20.17 -1.80
N SER A 176 -7.36 -21.36 -2.39
CA SER A 176 -6.56 -21.81 -3.53
C SER A 176 -6.75 -20.92 -4.76
N GLN A 177 -7.98 -20.47 -5.01
CA GLN A 177 -8.26 -19.54 -6.11
C GLN A 177 -7.58 -18.19 -5.90
N GLU A 178 -7.60 -17.65 -4.68
CA GLU A 178 -6.94 -16.39 -4.40
C GLU A 178 -5.41 -16.50 -4.56
N ILE A 179 -4.82 -17.61 -4.13
CA ILE A 179 -3.38 -17.89 -4.36
C ILE A 179 -3.06 -17.97 -5.86
N LYS A 180 -3.89 -18.66 -6.65
CA LYS A 180 -3.72 -18.73 -8.12
C LYS A 180 -3.77 -17.35 -8.79
N LYS A 181 -4.57 -16.41 -8.23
CA LYS A 181 -4.62 -15.00 -8.67
C LYS A 181 -3.43 -14.17 -8.13
N ASN A 182 -2.43 -14.77 -7.49
CA ASN A 182 -1.31 -14.10 -6.80
C ASN A 182 -1.74 -13.18 -5.65
N LYS A 183 -2.90 -13.45 -5.04
CA LYS A 183 -3.35 -12.73 -3.85
C LYS A 183 -2.81 -13.46 -2.61
N ASN A 184 -2.10 -12.75 -1.76
CA ASN A 184 -1.56 -13.28 -0.51
C ASN A 184 -1.87 -12.41 0.71
N LYS A 185 -2.63 -11.35 0.50
CA LYS A 185 -3.16 -10.46 1.53
C LYS A 185 -4.62 -10.22 1.23
N ILE A 186 -5.47 -10.53 2.19
CA ILE A 186 -6.93 -10.41 2.05
C ILE A 186 -7.43 -9.52 3.17
N GLY A 187 -8.14 -8.46 2.82
CA GLY A 187 -8.82 -7.57 3.77
C GLY A 187 -10.32 -7.75 3.68
N ILE A 188 -10.97 -7.82 4.81
CA ILE A 188 -12.43 -7.95 4.91
C ILE A 188 -12.94 -6.94 5.92
N ILE A 189 -14.06 -6.31 5.64
CA ILE A 189 -14.79 -5.47 6.59
C ILE A 189 -16.23 -5.97 6.66
N PHE A 190 -16.69 -6.24 7.88
CA PHE A 190 -18.05 -6.66 8.14
C PHE A 190 -18.83 -5.57 8.85
N ASN A 191 -20.09 -5.40 8.48
CA ASN A 191 -21.06 -4.72 9.35
C ASN A 191 -21.61 -5.73 10.35
N THR A 192 -21.72 -5.35 11.61
CA THR A 192 -22.25 -6.26 12.65
C THR A 192 -23.75 -6.53 12.52
N HIS A 193 -24.45 -5.71 11.75
CA HIS A 193 -25.85 -5.97 11.38
C HIS A 193 -25.96 -6.93 10.19
N PRO A 194 -27.01 -7.76 10.15
CA PRO A 194 -27.34 -8.56 8.98
C PRO A 194 -27.86 -7.70 7.83
N HIS A 195 -27.89 -8.25 6.61
CA HIS A 195 -28.20 -7.55 5.36
C HIS A 195 -29.55 -6.80 5.32
N TYR A 196 -30.53 -7.18 6.14
CA TYR A 196 -31.85 -6.60 6.20
C TYR A 196 -31.98 -5.46 7.23
N LYS A 197 -30.87 -5.07 7.90
CA LYS A 197 -30.81 -3.95 8.84
C LYS A 197 -29.97 -2.80 8.27
N SER A 198 -30.15 -1.61 8.84
CA SER A 198 -29.52 -0.38 8.36
C SER A 198 -27.99 -0.30 8.54
N GLY A 199 -27.42 -1.21 9.32
CA GLY A 199 -26.02 -1.14 9.71
C GLY A 199 -25.86 -0.54 11.11
N GLU A 200 -24.77 -0.93 11.81
CA GLU A 200 -24.49 -0.48 13.17
C GLU A 200 -23.00 -0.20 13.39
N HIS A 201 -22.16 -1.21 13.20
CA HIS A 201 -20.75 -1.12 13.53
C HIS A 201 -19.91 -1.87 12.51
N TRP A 202 -18.72 -1.35 12.24
CA TRP A 202 -17.76 -1.97 11.33
C TRP A 202 -16.65 -2.66 12.08
N ILE A 203 -16.43 -3.92 11.77
CA ILE A 203 -15.33 -4.74 12.26
C ILE A 203 -14.48 -5.20 11.07
N SER A 204 -13.20 -5.46 11.28
CA SER A 204 -12.31 -5.82 10.19
C SER A 204 -11.52 -7.09 10.45
N MET A 205 -11.13 -7.74 9.36
CA MET A 205 -10.24 -8.88 9.37
C MET A 205 -9.18 -8.74 8.29
N PHE A 206 -7.97 -9.21 8.59
CA PHE A 206 -6.87 -9.24 7.63
C PHE A 206 -6.18 -10.60 7.67
N ILE A 207 -5.99 -11.20 6.50
CA ILE A 207 -5.32 -12.48 6.31
C ILE A 207 -4.01 -12.24 5.56
N ASN A 208 -2.91 -12.75 6.10
CA ASN A 208 -1.63 -12.76 5.43
C ASN A 208 -1.18 -14.21 5.19
N ILE A 209 -1.38 -14.69 3.96
CA ILE A 209 -1.09 -16.08 3.60
C ILE A 209 0.41 -16.37 3.70
N LYS A 210 1.27 -15.46 3.25
CA LYS A 210 2.74 -15.68 3.30
C LYS A 210 3.29 -15.78 4.71
N GLN A 211 2.75 -14.98 5.63
CA GLN A 211 3.19 -14.96 7.03
C GLN A 211 2.33 -15.84 7.93
N LYS A 212 1.32 -16.51 7.37
CA LYS A 212 0.46 -17.50 8.04
C LYS A 212 -0.24 -16.95 9.28
N PHE A 213 -0.84 -15.77 9.19
CA PHE A 213 -1.64 -15.21 10.28
C PHE A 213 -2.94 -14.57 9.81
N ILE A 214 -3.91 -14.54 10.72
CA ILE A 214 -5.18 -13.83 10.60
C ILE A 214 -5.27 -12.85 11.77
N ILE A 215 -5.62 -11.58 11.48
CA ILE A 215 -5.89 -10.56 12.48
C ILE A 215 -7.36 -10.20 12.39
N TYR A 216 -8.03 -10.17 13.54
CA TYR A 216 -9.33 -9.54 13.73
C TYR A 216 -9.16 -8.23 14.49
N PHE A 217 -9.93 -7.22 14.13
CA PHE A 217 -9.94 -5.94 14.81
C PHE A 217 -11.36 -5.40 14.94
N ASP A 218 -11.69 -5.00 16.16
CA ASP A 218 -12.90 -4.30 16.55
C ASP A 218 -12.50 -3.09 17.43
N SER A 219 -12.88 -1.88 17.05
CA SER A 219 -12.56 -0.67 17.80
C SER A 219 -13.22 -0.63 19.19
N ASN A 220 -14.32 -1.36 19.40
CA ASN A 220 -14.99 -1.51 20.68
C ASN A 220 -14.31 -2.58 21.58
N GLY A 221 -13.32 -3.32 21.06
CA GLY A 221 -12.60 -4.35 21.79
C GLY A 221 -13.40 -5.65 22.00
N ASN A 222 -14.50 -5.85 21.29
CA ASN A 222 -15.31 -7.05 21.41
C ASN A 222 -14.62 -8.26 20.75
N LYS A 223 -14.93 -9.44 21.27
CA LYS A 223 -14.49 -10.71 20.65
C LYS A 223 -15.16 -10.91 19.29
N PRO A 224 -14.51 -11.66 18.36
CA PRO A 224 -15.10 -11.96 17.05
C PRO A 224 -16.49 -12.62 17.19
N PRO A 225 -17.49 -12.16 16.43
CA PRO A 225 -18.79 -12.84 16.31
C PRO A 225 -18.66 -14.28 15.80
N SER A 226 -19.70 -15.09 15.97
CA SER A 226 -19.75 -16.49 15.54
C SER A 226 -19.47 -16.65 14.04
N GLU A 227 -20.02 -15.78 13.22
CA GLU A 227 -19.87 -15.78 11.76
C GLU A 227 -18.43 -15.51 11.34
N VAL A 228 -17.76 -14.56 12.01
CA VAL A 228 -16.34 -14.28 11.78
C VAL A 228 -15.48 -15.48 12.21
N LYS A 229 -15.79 -16.10 13.37
CA LYS A 229 -15.09 -17.33 13.82
C LYS A 229 -15.29 -18.48 12.82
N LYS A 230 -16.50 -18.64 12.28
CA LYS A 230 -16.80 -19.63 11.25
C LYS A 230 -15.89 -19.43 10.03
N PHE A 231 -15.81 -18.19 9.52
CA PHE A 231 -14.96 -17.85 8.39
C PHE A 231 -13.46 -18.10 8.68
N VAL A 232 -12.98 -17.73 9.86
CA VAL A 232 -11.60 -18.00 10.29
C VAL A 232 -11.29 -19.50 10.28
N ASN A 233 -12.21 -20.31 10.80
CA ASN A 233 -12.06 -21.78 10.84
C ASN A 233 -12.02 -22.36 9.42
N GLU A 234 -12.87 -21.86 8.53
CA GLU A 234 -12.90 -22.29 7.13
C GLU A 234 -11.60 -21.95 6.41
N VAL A 235 -11.12 -20.71 6.51
CA VAL A 235 -9.84 -20.29 5.91
C VAL A 235 -8.67 -21.10 6.47
N THR A 236 -8.67 -21.34 7.78
CA THR A 236 -7.63 -22.14 8.45
C THR A 236 -7.65 -23.59 7.96
N SER A 237 -8.84 -24.18 7.80
CA SER A 237 -9.01 -25.54 7.26
C SER A 237 -8.48 -25.62 5.83
N GLN A 238 -8.87 -24.68 4.95
CA GLN A 238 -8.37 -24.62 3.58
C GLN A 238 -6.84 -24.43 3.55
N GLY A 239 -6.29 -23.60 4.44
CA GLY A 239 -4.84 -23.40 4.57
C GLY A 239 -4.11 -24.70 4.93
N LYS A 240 -4.60 -25.45 5.93
CA LYS A 240 -4.04 -26.75 6.32
C LYS A 240 -4.04 -27.76 5.15
N GLN A 241 -5.14 -27.81 4.39
CA GLN A 241 -5.23 -28.68 3.20
C GLN A 241 -4.19 -28.31 2.10
N LEU A 242 -3.80 -27.04 2.05
CA LEU A 242 -2.81 -26.54 1.10
C LEU A 242 -1.37 -26.56 1.66
N GLY A 243 -1.14 -27.05 2.88
CA GLY A 243 0.16 -27.05 3.53
C GLY A 243 0.63 -25.70 4.04
N ILE A 244 -0.29 -24.78 4.25
CA ILE A 244 -0.01 -23.40 4.69
C ILE A 244 -0.20 -23.21 6.18
#